data_d130b5f2a72fa4148e4ac31d14eb8805
#
_entry.id   d130b5f2a72fa4148e4ac31d14eb8805
#
_cell.length_a   1.000
_cell.length_b   1.000
_cell.length_c   1.000
_cell.angle_alpha   90.00
_cell.angle_beta   90.00
_cell.angle_gamma   90.00
#
_symmetry.space_group_name_H-M   'P 1'
#
loop_
_entity.id
_entity.type
_entity.pdbx_description
1 polymer ?
#
loop_
_entity_poly.entity_id
_entity_poly.type
_entity_poly.pdbx_seq_one_letter_code
_entity_poly.pdbx_strand_id
1 'polypeptide(L)' 'MTKLLRERRAYIAQQGLDLQRVEHRGKHVAFVCAEGMILCGCTPSDQRERDNFRAHVRRLGRQ' A
#
# COMPACT_ATOMS: atom_id res chain seq x y z
N MET A 1 -14.12 0.16 6.16
CA MET A 1 -12.80 -0.19 5.59
C MET A 1 -12.60 -1.69 5.63
N THR A 2 -12.14 -2.27 4.54
CA THR A 2 -11.93 -3.70 4.48
C THR A 2 -10.70 -4.13 5.27
N LYS A 3 -10.66 -5.42 5.63
CA LYS A 3 -9.51 -5.97 6.35
C LYS A 3 -8.22 -5.80 5.53
N LEU A 4 -8.31 -5.99 4.21
CA LEU A 4 -7.16 -5.85 3.33
C LEU A 4 -6.55 -4.44 3.40
N LEU A 5 -7.39 -3.41 3.30
CA LEU A 5 -6.91 -2.04 3.35
C LEU A 5 -6.30 -1.70 4.71
N ARG A 6 -6.90 -2.23 5.78
CA ARG A 6 -6.39 -2.00 7.12
C ARG A 6 -4.98 -2.61 7.28
N GLU A 7 -4.80 -3.83 6.78
CA GLU A 7 -3.51 -4.48 6.85
C GLU A 7 -2.45 -3.74 6.04
N ARG A 8 -2.82 -3.28 4.83
CA ARG A 8 -1.90 -2.53 3.99
C ARG A 8 -1.47 -1.22 4.62
N ARG A 9 -2.41 -0.51 5.22
CA ARG A 9 -2.11 0.75 5.89
C ARG A 9 -1.19 0.53 7.09
N ALA A 10 -1.47 -0.52 7.86
CA ALA A 10 -0.64 -0.85 9.01
C ALA A 10 0.79 -1.16 8.60
N TYR A 11 0.95 -1.89 7.51
CA TYR A 11 2.28 -2.23 7.01
C TYR A 11 3.05 -0.97 6.57
N ILE A 12 2.38 -0.06 5.89
CA ILE A 12 2.99 1.20 5.46
C ILE A 12 3.48 1.99 6.66
N ALA A 13 2.63 2.11 7.68
CA ALA A 13 3.01 2.82 8.90
C ALA A 13 4.17 2.13 9.61
N GLN A 14 4.18 0.81 9.62
CA GLN A 14 5.23 0.02 10.26
C GLN A 14 6.59 0.25 9.61
N GLN A 15 6.59 0.50 8.30
CA GLN A 15 7.83 0.78 7.57
C GLN A 15 8.28 2.24 7.69
N GLY A 16 7.56 3.05 8.45
CA GLY A 16 7.95 4.42 8.70
C GLY A 16 7.56 5.42 7.64
N LEU A 17 6.67 5.04 6.72
CA LEU A 17 6.19 5.95 5.70
C LEU A 17 5.07 6.84 6.25
N ASP A 18 4.97 8.04 5.72
CA ASP A 18 3.94 8.99 6.11
C ASP A 18 2.75 8.88 5.16
N LEU A 19 1.80 8.04 5.51
CA LEU A 19 0.59 7.83 4.71
C LEU A 19 -0.34 9.03 4.89
N GLN A 20 -0.59 9.75 3.80
CA GLN A 20 -1.41 10.96 3.84
C GLN A 20 -2.85 10.69 3.48
N ARG A 21 -3.11 9.84 2.48
CA ARG A 21 -4.48 9.52 2.10
C ARG A 21 -4.52 8.23 1.30
N VAL A 22 -5.73 7.69 1.18
CA VAL A 22 -6.01 6.49 0.38
C VAL A 22 -7.05 6.88 -0.67
N GLU A 23 -6.75 6.62 -1.95
CA GLU A 23 -7.64 6.92 -3.04
C GLU A 23 -8.12 5.63 -3.69
N HIS A 24 -9.44 5.52 -3.87
CA HIS A 24 -10.02 4.36 -4.54
C HIS A 24 -10.19 4.69 -6.02
N ARG A 25 -9.58 3.86 -6.90
CA ARG A 25 -9.62 4.05 -8.34
C ARG A 25 -10.08 2.76 -9.00
N GLY A 26 -11.39 2.55 -9.08
CA GLY A 26 -11.94 1.35 -9.68
C GLY A 26 -11.46 0.09 -8.95
N LYS A 27 -10.72 -0.76 -9.64
CA LYS A 27 -10.20 -2.00 -9.08
C LYS A 27 -8.89 -1.82 -8.32
N HIS A 28 -8.38 -0.59 -8.28
CA HIS A 28 -7.11 -0.31 -7.64
C HIS A 28 -7.28 0.66 -6.50
N VAL A 29 -6.36 0.60 -5.56
CA VAL A 29 -6.30 1.53 -4.44
C VAL A 29 -4.91 2.17 -4.45
N ALA A 30 -4.88 3.49 -4.36
CA ALA A 30 -3.63 4.23 -4.30
C ALA A 30 -3.39 4.72 -2.88
N PHE A 31 -2.25 4.34 -2.30
CA PHE A 31 -1.83 4.82 -0.99
C PHE A 31 -0.86 5.98 -1.23
N VAL A 32 -1.31 7.19 -0.92
CA VAL A 32 -0.51 8.39 -1.16
C VAL A 32 0.27 8.71 0.10
N CYS A 33 1.59 8.63 0.00
CA CYS A 33 2.51 8.93 1.11
C CYS A 33 3.35 10.15 0.76
N ALA A 34 3.96 10.76 1.78
CA ALA A 34 4.87 11.87 1.55
C ALA A 34 6.05 11.44 0.67
N GLU A 35 6.47 10.17 0.80
CA GLU A 35 7.59 9.61 0.05
C GLU A 35 7.24 9.23 -1.38
N GLY A 36 5.95 9.01 -1.67
CA GLY A 36 5.53 8.59 -2.99
C GLY A 36 4.16 7.91 -2.94
N MET A 37 3.72 7.38 -4.09
CA MET A 37 2.42 6.74 -4.19
C MET A 37 2.60 5.25 -4.49
N ILE A 38 1.79 4.42 -3.83
CA ILE A 38 1.81 2.98 -4.01
C ILE A 38 0.46 2.53 -4.52
N LEU A 39 0.44 1.85 -5.67
CA LEU A 39 -0.78 1.28 -6.21
C LEU A 39 -0.88 -0.17 -5.81
N CYS A 40 -2.06 -0.60 -5.38
CA CYS A 40 -2.30 -2.01 -5.14
C CYS A 40 -3.70 -2.38 -5.62
N GLY A 41 -3.88 -3.65 -5.99
CA GLY A 41 -5.18 -4.15 -6.40
C GLY A 41 -6.06 -4.45 -5.20
N CYS A 42 -7.36 -4.57 -5.45
CA CYS A 42 -8.32 -4.85 -4.40
C CYS A 42 -8.54 -6.34 -4.18
N THR A 43 -7.86 -7.20 -4.93
CA THR A 43 -8.05 -8.65 -4.85
C THR A 43 -7.09 -9.26 -3.83
N PRO A 44 -7.60 -9.83 -2.73
CA PRO A 44 -6.71 -10.32 -1.67
C PRO A 44 -6.10 -11.70 -1.93
N SER A 45 -6.45 -12.35 -3.03
CA SER A 45 -6.09 -13.74 -3.24
C SER A 45 -4.76 -13.95 -3.96
N ASP A 46 -4.12 -12.89 -4.43
CA ASP A 46 -2.87 -13.01 -5.20
C ASP A 46 -1.67 -12.72 -4.31
N GLN A 47 -0.89 -13.75 -4.03
CA GLN A 47 0.28 -13.62 -3.19
C GLN A 47 1.37 -12.78 -3.85
N ARG A 48 1.46 -12.82 -5.17
CA ARG A 48 2.43 -12.00 -5.90
C ARG A 48 2.19 -10.53 -5.68
N GLU A 49 0.92 -10.15 -5.68
CA GLU A 49 0.56 -8.75 -5.46
C GLU A 49 0.97 -8.31 -4.06
N ARG A 50 0.75 -9.17 -3.07
CA ARG A 50 1.17 -8.88 -1.70
C ARG A 50 2.67 -8.66 -1.61
N ASP A 51 3.44 -9.54 -2.26
CA ASP A 51 4.90 -9.44 -2.24
C ASP A 51 5.37 -8.19 -2.99
N ASN A 52 4.74 -7.88 -4.13
CA ASN A 52 5.06 -6.68 -4.89
C ASN A 52 4.77 -5.42 -4.09
N PHE A 53 3.64 -5.40 -3.39
CA PHE A 53 3.28 -4.28 -2.54
C PHE A 53 4.33 -4.06 -1.44
N ARG A 54 4.72 -5.13 -0.77
CA ARG A 54 5.72 -5.03 0.30
C ARG A 54 7.06 -4.54 -0.22
N ALA A 55 7.48 -5.05 -1.37
CA ALA A 55 8.72 -4.63 -1.99
C ALA A 55 8.69 -3.15 -2.35
N HIS A 56 7.55 -2.68 -2.88
CA HIS A 56 7.37 -1.29 -3.24
C HIS A 56 7.44 -0.38 -2.02
N VAL A 57 6.77 -0.78 -0.94
CA VAL A 57 6.78 -0.01 0.31
C VAL A 57 8.20 0.11 0.85
N ARG A 58 8.94 -1.01 0.87
CA ARG A 58 10.32 -1.00 1.36
C ARG A 58 11.22 -0.12 0.50
N ARG A 59 10.99 -0.12 -0.80
CA ARG A 59 11.77 0.71 -1.72
C ARG A 59 11.54 2.19 -1.44
N LEU A 60 10.30 2.60 -1.22
CA LEU A 60 10.01 3.98 -0.88
C LEU A 60 10.63 4.37 0.46
N GLY A 61 10.64 3.47 1.41
CA GLY A 61 11.21 3.74 2.72
C GLY A 61 12.71 3.93 2.73
N ARG A 62 13.39 3.52 1.64
CA ARG A 62 14.84 3.66 1.52
C ARG A 62 15.27 4.97 0.85
N GLN A 63 14.34 5.73 0.33
CA GLN A 63 14.66 6.99 -0.34
C GLN A 63 14.98 8.09 0.65
#